data_510f33848e27ea8a05fde58158b1f44a
#
_entry.id   510f33848e27ea8a05fde58158b1f44a
#
_cell.length_a   1.000
_cell.length_b   1.000
_cell.length_c   1.000
_cell.angle_alpha   90.00
_cell.angle_beta   90.00
_cell.angle_gamma   90.00
#
_symmetry.space_group_name_H-M   'P 1'
#
loop_
_entity.id
_entity.type
_entity.pdbx_description
1 polymer ?
#
loop_
_entity_poly.entity_id
_entity_poly.type
_entity_poly.pdbx_seq_one_letter_code
_entity_poly.pdbx_strand_id
1 'polypeptide(L)'
;MNMNRLFTCLCLSLLFNLAQAQLPIPEYQKGKAILSGTIANYHPNDNLIFKIGAPNIVMGTAETLYPTVESDGSFTINIPLYHHTQVRMMIGNADLVILLSPEKETNVAINLSNPPGKQFVFSGQYATINNEWCQPELITKIPPVYSDGDLLDSIVGISANEFKKRCINQYKRYVTHNSAQLQFSEDTRTLANLSCAFDCLENLQATHYCLQTA
;
A
#
# COMPACT_ATOMS: atom_id res chain seq x y z
N MET A 1 -24.46 30.26 36.81
CA MET A 1 -23.63 29.53 35.81
C MET A 1 -24.46 29.42 34.54
N ASN A 2 -24.08 30.06 33.44
CA ASN A 2 -24.94 30.16 32.24
C ASN A 2 -25.10 28.81 31.55
N MET A 3 -26.33 28.32 31.43
CA MET A 3 -26.75 27.06 30.81
C MET A 3 -26.20 26.89 29.39
N ASN A 4 -26.06 27.99 28.65
CA ASN A 4 -25.46 27.98 27.31
C ASN A 4 -23.96 27.61 27.29
N ARG A 5 -23.20 27.96 28.34
CA ARG A 5 -21.78 27.56 28.41
C ARG A 5 -21.60 26.09 28.74
N LEU A 6 -22.52 25.53 29.57
CA LEU A 6 -22.51 24.08 29.86
C LEU A 6 -22.83 23.26 28.62
N PHE A 7 -23.80 23.71 27.80
CA PHE A 7 -24.18 23.02 26.56
C PHE A 7 -23.05 23.08 25.52
N THR A 8 -22.38 24.23 25.39
CA THR A 8 -21.22 24.37 24.48
C THR A 8 -20.05 23.48 24.89
N CYS A 9 -19.74 23.37 26.16
CA CYS A 9 -18.70 22.48 26.65
C CYS A 9 -19.06 21.00 26.45
N LEU A 10 -20.32 20.62 26.63
CA LEU A 10 -20.80 19.25 26.40
C LEU A 10 -20.74 18.87 24.92
N CYS A 11 -21.10 19.76 24.02
CA CYS A 11 -20.99 19.54 22.57
C CYS A 11 -19.52 19.46 22.13
N LEU A 12 -18.63 20.28 22.68
CA LEU A 12 -17.19 20.19 22.37
C LEU A 12 -16.59 18.88 22.84
N SER A 13 -16.95 18.39 24.05
CA SER A 13 -16.44 17.11 24.56
C SER A 13 -16.97 15.90 23.79
N LEU A 14 -18.19 15.97 23.23
CA LEU A 14 -18.73 14.94 22.33
C LEU A 14 -18.02 14.94 20.97
N LEU A 15 -17.67 16.10 20.43
CA LEU A 15 -16.92 16.20 19.18
C LEU A 15 -15.48 15.68 19.31
N PHE A 16 -14.84 15.85 20.48
CA PHE A 16 -13.51 15.29 20.74
C PHE A 16 -13.49 13.75 20.78
N ASN A 17 -14.58 13.10 21.22
CA ASN A 17 -14.67 11.64 21.22
C ASN A 17 -14.94 11.03 19.83
N LEU A 18 -15.44 11.81 18.87
CA LEU A 18 -15.66 11.36 17.49
C LEU A 18 -14.41 11.51 16.60
N ALA A 19 -13.39 12.22 17.06
CA ALA A 19 -12.15 12.47 16.30
C ALA A 19 -11.02 11.48 16.60
N GLN A 20 -11.25 10.47 17.43
CA GLN A 20 -10.30 9.36 17.58
C GLN A 20 -10.65 8.26 16.58
N ALA A 21 -10.37 8.49 15.28
CA ALA A 21 -10.07 7.40 14.38
C ALA A 21 -8.80 6.72 14.92
N GLN A 22 -8.96 5.85 15.89
CA GLN A 22 -7.88 4.96 16.30
C GLN A 22 -7.66 4.00 15.14
N LEU A 23 -6.53 4.19 14.46
CA LEU A 23 -5.97 3.10 13.67
C LEU A 23 -6.00 1.86 14.57
N PRO A 24 -6.52 0.72 14.10
CA PRO A 24 -6.57 -0.48 14.91
C PRO A 24 -5.16 -0.73 15.46
N ILE A 25 -5.06 -0.93 16.76
CA ILE A 25 -3.79 -1.29 17.40
C ILE A 25 -3.29 -2.52 16.63
N PRO A 26 -2.06 -2.51 16.10
CA PRO A 26 -1.55 -3.66 15.36
C PRO A 26 -1.52 -4.85 16.30
N GLU A 27 -2.51 -5.72 16.20
CA GLU A 27 -2.50 -6.98 16.93
C GLU A 27 -1.55 -7.92 16.21
N TYR A 28 -0.53 -8.39 16.96
CA TYR A 28 0.33 -9.47 16.49
C TYR A 28 -0.47 -10.77 16.49
N GLN A 29 -0.87 -11.20 15.31
CA GLN A 29 -1.61 -12.45 15.12
C GLN A 29 -0.90 -13.28 14.07
N LYS A 30 -0.09 -14.25 14.51
CA LYS A 30 0.52 -15.21 13.59
C LYS A 30 -0.57 -16.08 12.97
N GLY A 31 -0.63 -16.11 11.66
CA GLY A 31 -1.59 -16.91 10.92
C GLY A 31 -1.24 -17.04 9.45
N LYS A 32 -2.16 -17.56 8.66
CA LYS A 32 -2.04 -17.68 7.22
C LYS A 32 -3.17 -16.91 6.56
N ALA A 33 -2.85 -15.93 5.74
CA ALA A 33 -3.83 -15.38 4.81
C ALA A 33 -4.03 -16.36 3.66
N ILE A 34 -5.26 -16.50 3.20
CA ILE A 34 -5.60 -17.30 2.03
C ILE A 34 -5.86 -16.33 0.87
N LEU A 35 -5.03 -16.42 -0.18
CA LEU A 35 -5.28 -15.74 -1.43
C LEU A 35 -5.69 -16.78 -2.45
N SER A 36 -6.91 -16.66 -2.97
CA SER A 36 -7.47 -17.53 -4.00
C SER A 36 -7.94 -16.70 -5.21
N GLY A 37 -8.13 -17.35 -6.35
CA GLY A 37 -8.66 -16.61 -7.50
C GLY A 37 -8.63 -17.41 -8.79
N THR A 38 -8.95 -16.68 -9.87
CA THR A 38 -8.97 -17.23 -11.23
C THR A 38 -8.30 -16.26 -12.21
N ILE A 39 -7.59 -16.81 -13.19
CA ILE A 39 -6.95 -16.07 -14.27
C ILE A 39 -7.75 -16.35 -15.54
N ALA A 40 -8.38 -15.33 -16.09
CA ALA A 40 -9.16 -15.43 -17.31
C ALA A 40 -8.25 -15.74 -18.51
N ASN A 41 -8.71 -16.65 -19.38
CA ASN A 41 -8.00 -17.08 -20.59
C ASN A 41 -6.59 -17.66 -20.30
N TYR A 42 -6.40 -18.27 -19.14
CA TYR A 42 -5.14 -18.93 -18.80
C TYR A 42 -4.91 -20.18 -19.65
N HIS A 43 -3.67 -20.33 -20.14
CA HIS A 43 -3.21 -21.57 -20.78
C HIS A 43 -1.92 -22.03 -20.09
N PRO A 44 -1.80 -23.31 -19.74
CA PRO A 44 -0.62 -23.83 -19.03
C PRO A 44 0.72 -23.59 -19.73
N ASN A 45 0.70 -23.35 -21.05
CA ASN A 45 1.89 -23.10 -21.87
C ASN A 45 2.29 -21.61 -21.96
N ASP A 46 1.57 -20.70 -21.29
CA ASP A 46 1.79 -19.26 -21.42
C ASP A 46 3.05 -18.75 -20.71
N ASN A 47 3.82 -19.63 -20.04
CA ASN A 47 4.99 -19.25 -19.22
C ASN A 47 4.71 -18.05 -18.29
N LEU A 48 3.50 -17.98 -17.75
CA LEU A 48 3.07 -16.89 -16.89
C LEU A 48 3.86 -16.88 -15.59
N ILE A 49 4.63 -15.83 -15.36
CA ILE A 49 5.31 -15.64 -14.08
C ILE A 49 4.28 -15.10 -13.09
N PHE A 50 4.02 -15.87 -12.02
CA PHE A 50 3.17 -15.45 -10.92
C PHE A 50 3.95 -15.62 -9.61
N LYS A 51 4.20 -14.53 -8.91
CA LYS A 51 4.93 -14.52 -7.65
C LYS A 51 4.33 -13.53 -6.66
N ILE A 52 4.48 -13.85 -5.38
CA ILE A 52 4.00 -13.05 -4.26
C ILE A 52 5.18 -12.81 -3.31
N GLY A 53 5.50 -11.55 -3.08
CA GLY A 53 6.49 -11.13 -2.11
C GLY A 53 5.82 -10.84 -0.77
N ALA A 54 5.97 -11.74 0.20
CA ALA A 54 5.43 -11.61 1.54
C ALA A 54 6.50 -11.09 2.50
N PRO A 55 6.36 -9.89 3.09
CA PRO A 55 7.33 -9.38 4.05
C PRO A 55 7.25 -10.16 5.36
N ASN A 56 8.40 -10.56 5.89
CA ASN A 56 8.54 -11.15 7.22
C ASN A 56 9.21 -10.13 8.14
N ILE A 57 8.41 -9.35 8.84
CA ILE A 57 8.89 -8.28 9.72
C ILE A 57 9.69 -8.79 10.91
N VAL A 58 9.46 -10.04 11.34
CA VAL A 58 10.18 -10.65 12.48
C VAL A 58 11.61 -10.95 12.10
N MET A 59 11.83 -11.40 10.86
CA MET A 59 13.17 -11.74 10.34
C MET A 59 13.82 -10.60 9.55
N GLY A 60 13.11 -9.51 9.31
CA GLY A 60 13.60 -8.42 8.45
C GLY A 60 13.83 -8.84 6.99
N THR A 61 13.12 -9.86 6.51
CA THR A 61 13.29 -10.44 5.17
C THR A 61 11.95 -10.42 4.41
N ALA A 62 12.00 -10.71 3.12
CA ALA A 62 10.81 -11.01 2.33
C ALA A 62 10.92 -12.43 1.75
N GLU A 63 9.84 -13.18 1.84
CA GLU A 63 9.73 -14.49 1.22
C GLU A 63 9.03 -14.35 -0.13
N THR A 64 9.57 -14.98 -1.16
CA THR A 64 8.90 -15.05 -2.47
C THR A 64 8.20 -16.39 -2.59
N LEU A 65 6.89 -16.32 -2.76
CA LEU A 65 6.02 -17.46 -2.94
C LEU A 65 5.55 -17.53 -4.40
N TYR A 66 5.39 -18.75 -4.91
CA TYR A 66 4.97 -19.01 -6.28
C TYR A 66 3.65 -19.79 -6.24
N PRO A 67 2.49 -19.16 -6.51
CA PRO A 67 1.23 -19.87 -6.61
C PRO A 67 1.24 -20.91 -7.74
N THR A 68 0.74 -22.11 -7.45
CA THR A 68 0.44 -23.08 -8.50
C THR A 68 -0.90 -22.71 -9.14
N VAL A 69 -0.90 -22.54 -10.46
CA VAL A 69 -2.11 -22.26 -11.23
C VAL A 69 -2.57 -23.54 -11.88
N GLU A 70 -3.81 -23.94 -11.61
CA GLU A 70 -4.43 -25.11 -12.20
C GLU A 70 -4.76 -24.91 -13.69
N SER A 71 -5.05 -25.97 -14.41
CA SER A 71 -5.30 -25.92 -15.86
C SER A 71 -6.51 -25.07 -16.26
N ASP A 72 -7.44 -24.84 -15.34
CA ASP A 72 -8.62 -23.98 -15.51
C ASP A 72 -8.34 -22.51 -15.13
N GLY A 73 -7.08 -22.19 -14.76
CA GLY A 73 -6.68 -20.85 -14.32
C GLY A 73 -6.95 -20.55 -12.86
N SER A 74 -7.51 -21.49 -12.10
CA SER A 74 -7.71 -21.30 -10.66
C SER A 74 -6.40 -21.44 -9.88
N PHE A 75 -6.32 -20.76 -8.73
CA PHE A 75 -5.18 -20.88 -7.80
C PHE A 75 -5.62 -20.63 -6.38
N THR A 76 -4.86 -21.19 -5.44
CA THR A 76 -4.98 -20.90 -4.02
C THR A 76 -3.61 -20.98 -3.39
N ILE A 77 -3.28 -19.98 -2.56
CA ILE A 77 -2.01 -19.95 -1.82
C ILE A 77 -2.22 -19.49 -0.39
N ASN A 78 -1.50 -20.14 0.52
CA ASN A 78 -1.43 -19.76 1.93
C ASN A 78 -0.18 -18.89 2.15
N ILE A 79 -0.37 -17.67 2.62
CA ILE A 79 0.70 -16.69 2.85
C ILE A 79 0.87 -16.52 4.36
N PRO A 80 2.04 -16.88 4.94
CA PRO A 80 2.27 -16.71 6.36
C PRO A 80 2.38 -15.21 6.69
N LEU A 81 1.53 -14.72 7.60
CA LEU A 81 1.50 -13.34 8.04
C LEU A 81 1.46 -13.25 9.56
N TYR A 82 1.91 -12.13 10.11
CA TYR A 82 1.90 -11.85 11.55
C TYR A 82 0.96 -10.72 11.96
N HIS A 83 0.44 -9.97 10.99
CA HIS A 83 -0.52 -8.88 11.13
C HIS A 83 -1.11 -8.55 9.75
N HIS A 84 -2.01 -7.58 9.69
CA HIS A 84 -2.46 -7.00 8.44
C HIS A 84 -1.27 -6.47 7.65
N THR A 85 -1.04 -6.96 6.45
CA THR A 85 0.22 -6.74 5.73
C THR A 85 -0.02 -6.40 4.28
N GLN A 86 0.72 -5.42 3.79
CA GLN A 86 0.85 -5.18 2.36
C GLN A 86 1.77 -6.24 1.75
N VAL A 87 1.25 -6.92 0.73
CA VAL A 87 1.93 -8.01 0.03
C VAL A 87 2.06 -7.61 -1.44
N ARG A 88 3.25 -7.75 -2.02
CA ARG A 88 3.48 -7.46 -3.43
C ARG A 88 3.06 -8.68 -4.27
N MET A 89 2.15 -8.49 -5.21
CA MET A 89 1.72 -9.49 -6.17
C MET A 89 2.20 -9.11 -7.57
N MET A 90 2.93 -10.01 -8.22
CA MET A 90 3.42 -9.83 -9.59
C MET A 90 2.89 -10.97 -10.45
N ILE A 91 2.20 -10.63 -11.54
CA ILE A 91 1.65 -11.61 -12.48
C ILE A 91 1.79 -11.08 -13.92
N GLY A 92 2.55 -11.80 -14.74
CA GLY A 92 2.96 -11.32 -16.06
C GLY A 92 3.69 -9.97 -15.92
N ASN A 93 3.17 -8.93 -16.56
CA ASN A 93 3.69 -7.57 -16.50
C ASN A 93 3.00 -6.71 -15.44
N ALA A 94 2.01 -7.24 -14.74
CA ALA A 94 1.32 -6.50 -13.68
C ALA A 94 2.07 -6.66 -12.35
N ASP A 95 2.22 -5.54 -11.65
CA ASP A 95 2.89 -5.44 -10.35
C ASP A 95 2.02 -4.55 -9.45
N LEU A 96 1.49 -5.12 -8.39
CA LEU A 96 0.57 -4.44 -7.49
C LEU A 96 0.82 -4.83 -6.04
N VAL A 97 0.39 -3.95 -5.15
CA VAL A 97 0.40 -4.18 -3.71
C VAL A 97 -1.02 -4.44 -3.26
N ILE A 98 -1.24 -5.50 -2.48
CA ILE A 98 -2.54 -5.88 -1.92
C ILE A 98 -2.46 -5.96 -0.41
N LEU A 99 -3.54 -5.63 0.28
CA LEU A 99 -3.65 -5.75 1.73
C LEU A 99 -4.28 -7.11 2.07
N LEU A 100 -3.59 -7.89 2.91
CA LEU A 100 -4.04 -9.18 3.40
C LEU A 100 -4.05 -9.21 4.93
N SER A 101 -4.83 -10.14 5.49
CA SER A 101 -4.95 -10.36 6.93
C SER A 101 -4.74 -11.83 7.28
N PRO A 102 -4.05 -12.13 8.40
CA PRO A 102 -4.00 -13.49 8.92
C PRO A 102 -5.40 -14.07 9.15
N GLU A 103 -5.56 -15.36 8.91
CA GLU A 103 -6.80 -16.14 9.11
C GLU A 103 -8.01 -15.61 8.30
N LYS A 104 -7.75 -14.82 7.25
CA LYS A 104 -8.79 -14.30 6.36
C LYS A 104 -8.52 -14.69 4.92
N GLU A 105 -9.62 -14.78 4.17
CA GLU A 105 -9.59 -15.07 2.75
C GLU A 105 -9.82 -13.80 1.93
N THR A 106 -9.01 -13.66 0.88
CA THR A 106 -9.17 -12.67 -0.19
C THR A 106 -9.20 -13.43 -1.51
N ASN A 107 -10.24 -13.19 -2.30
CA ASN A 107 -10.36 -13.77 -3.64
C ASN A 107 -10.13 -12.70 -4.71
N VAL A 108 -9.50 -13.06 -5.83
CA VAL A 108 -9.24 -12.16 -6.94
C VAL A 108 -9.55 -12.81 -8.29
N ALA A 109 -10.38 -12.14 -9.09
CA ALA A 109 -10.56 -12.44 -10.50
C ALA A 109 -9.57 -11.59 -11.33
N ILE A 110 -8.74 -12.25 -12.13
CA ILE A 110 -7.64 -11.64 -12.90
C ILE A 110 -7.95 -11.74 -14.37
N ASN A 111 -7.93 -10.61 -15.08
CA ASN A 111 -7.99 -10.56 -16.53
C ASN A 111 -6.93 -9.57 -17.06
N LEU A 112 -5.77 -10.10 -17.42
CA LEU A 112 -4.63 -9.31 -17.89
C LEU A 112 -4.87 -8.61 -19.24
N SER A 113 -5.90 -9.01 -19.98
CA SER A 113 -6.29 -8.36 -21.24
C SER A 113 -7.09 -7.06 -21.01
N ASN A 114 -7.57 -6.83 -19.82
CA ASN A 114 -8.26 -5.59 -19.47
C ASN A 114 -7.26 -4.42 -19.34
N PRO A 115 -7.71 -3.17 -19.53
CA PRO A 115 -6.87 -2.00 -19.29
C PRO A 115 -6.47 -1.90 -17.80
N PRO A 116 -5.36 -1.20 -17.49
CA PRO A 116 -4.93 -0.94 -16.12
C PRO A 116 -6.07 -0.42 -15.24
N GLY A 117 -6.12 -0.83 -13.99
CA GLY A 117 -7.21 -0.54 -13.06
C GLY A 117 -8.44 -1.43 -13.18
N LYS A 118 -8.58 -2.22 -14.25
CA LYS A 118 -9.68 -3.18 -14.46
C LYS A 118 -9.21 -4.63 -14.61
N GLN A 119 -7.92 -4.86 -14.43
CA GLN A 119 -7.32 -6.19 -14.56
C GLN A 119 -7.61 -7.10 -13.38
N PHE A 120 -7.90 -6.52 -12.22
CA PHE A 120 -8.08 -7.24 -10.96
C PHE A 120 -9.40 -6.83 -10.33
N VAL A 121 -10.17 -7.81 -9.88
CA VAL A 121 -11.41 -7.61 -9.11
C VAL A 121 -11.32 -8.44 -7.84
N PHE A 122 -11.17 -7.77 -6.71
CA PHE A 122 -11.05 -8.40 -5.40
C PHE A 122 -12.41 -8.55 -4.74
N SER A 123 -12.57 -9.64 -3.98
CA SER A 123 -13.69 -9.91 -3.08
C SER A 123 -13.19 -10.51 -1.76
N GLY A 124 -14.03 -10.53 -0.73
CA GLY A 124 -13.64 -10.99 0.61
C GLY A 124 -13.01 -9.87 1.45
N GLN A 125 -12.02 -10.23 2.27
CA GLN A 125 -11.38 -9.28 3.18
C GLN A 125 -10.62 -8.19 2.42
N TYR A 126 -10.82 -6.94 2.82
CA TYR A 126 -10.21 -5.74 2.21
C TYR A 126 -10.53 -5.52 0.72
N ALA A 127 -11.61 -6.13 0.21
CA ALA A 127 -11.99 -6.01 -1.20
C ALA A 127 -12.07 -4.55 -1.67
N THR A 128 -12.71 -3.68 -0.90
CA THR A 128 -12.83 -2.24 -1.23
C THR A 128 -11.46 -1.60 -1.39
N ILE A 129 -10.60 -1.75 -0.39
CA ILE A 129 -9.25 -1.18 -0.39
C ILE A 129 -8.43 -1.72 -1.55
N ASN A 130 -8.42 -3.05 -1.76
CA ASN A 130 -7.63 -3.67 -2.81
C ASN A 130 -8.11 -3.28 -4.22
N ASN A 131 -9.43 -3.18 -4.45
CA ASN A 131 -9.98 -2.71 -5.72
C ASN A 131 -9.65 -1.24 -6.00
N GLU A 132 -9.72 -0.39 -4.99
CA GLU A 132 -9.41 1.03 -5.09
C GLU A 132 -7.90 1.26 -5.25
N TRP A 133 -7.06 0.48 -4.57
CA TRP A 133 -5.60 0.58 -4.64
C TRP A 133 -5.03 0.28 -6.02
N CYS A 134 -5.72 -0.56 -6.81
CA CYS A 134 -5.35 -0.87 -8.19
C CYS A 134 -5.68 0.24 -9.19
N GLN A 135 -6.39 1.30 -8.78
CA GLN A 135 -6.77 2.37 -9.70
C GLN A 135 -5.59 3.32 -9.96
N PRO A 136 -5.33 3.67 -11.23
CA PRO A 136 -4.20 4.52 -11.60
C PRO A 136 -4.31 5.96 -11.09
N GLU A 137 -5.52 6.38 -10.71
CA GLU A 137 -5.78 7.72 -10.15
C GLU A 137 -5.26 7.89 -8.73
N LEU A 138 -5.05 6.78 -8.00
CA LEU A 138 -4.56 6.81 -6.63
C LEU A 138 -3.04 6.77 -6.60
N ILE A 139 -2.43 7.78 -5.99
CA ILE A 139 -0.98 7.82 -5.79
C ILE A 139 -0.66 7.11 -4.48
N THR A 140 -0.02 5.96 -4.56
CA THR A 140 0.36 5.14 -3.41
C THR A 140 1.85 5.19 -3.10
N LYS A 141 2.64 5.79 -3.98
CA LYS A 141 4.10 5.83 -3.86
C LYS A 141 4.67 7.16 -4.31
N ILE A 142 5.60 7.71 -3.53
CA ILE A 142 6.43 8.84 -3.95
C ILE A 142 7.59 8.26 -4.79
N PRO A 143 7.75 8.68 -6.06
CA PRO A 143 8.95 8.32 -6.80
C PRO A 143 10.19 8.80 -6.05
N PRO A 144 11.29 8.05 -6.05
CA PRO A 144 12.54 8.52 -5.49
C PRO A 144 12.92 9.85 -6.15
N VAL A 145 13.45 10.78 -5.35
CA VAL A 145 13.88 12.12 -5.84
C VAL A 145 15.15 12.01 -6.70
N TYR A 146 15.75 10.83 -6.72
CA TYR A 146 16.91 10.46 -7.50
C TYR A 146 16.58 9.33 -8.49
N SER A 147 17.18 9.31 -9.66
CA SER A 147 17.05 8.21 -10.61
C SER A 147 17.91 7.02 -10.19
N ASP A 148 17.40 5.79 -10.43
CA ASP A 148 18.17 4.56 -10.26
C ASP A 148 19.46 4.63 -11.13
N GLY A 149 20.59 4.75 -10.50
CA GLY A 149 21.89 4.75 -11.15
C GLY A 149 22.82 5.91 -10.78
N ASP A 150 22.27 7.10 -10.53
CA ASP A 150 23.08 8.30 -10.27
C ASP A 150 22.61 9.06 -9.01
N LEU A 151 22.43 8.33 -7.90
CA LEU A 151 22.06 8.92 -6.61
C LEU A 151 22.98 10.09 -6.24
N LEU A 152 24.28 9.91 -6.44
CA LEU A 152 25.28 10.92 -6.14
C LEU A 152 25.16 12.11 -7.07
N ASP A 153 24.98 11.91 -8.36
CA ASP A 153 24.89 13.00 -9.35
C ASP A 153 23.62 13.84 -9.18
N SER A 154 22.51 13.25 -8.75
CA SER A 154 21.27 13.98 -8.50
C SER A 154 21.29 14.80 -7.20
N ILE A 155 22.19 14.48 -6.27
CA ILE A 155 22.37 15.16 -4.97
C ILE A 155 23.56 16.13 -5.03
N VAL A 156 24.50 15.97 -5.95
CA VAL A 156 25.65 16.85 -6.12
C VAL A 156 25.17 18.28 -6.38
N GLY A 157 25.60 19.20 -5.53
CA GLY A 157 25.24 20.61 -5.61
C GLY A 157 23.92 21.00 -4.95
N ILE A 158 23.18 20.05 -4.36
CA ILE A 158 21.96 20.33 -3.60
C ILE A 158 22.28 20.32 -2.10
N SER A 159 21.92 21.38 -1.37
CA SER A 159 22.06 21.37 0.09
C SER A 159 21.06 20.39 0.73
N ALA A 160 21.40 19.83 1.90
CA ALA A 160 20.51 18.96 2.67
C ALA A 160 19.14 19.63 2.95
N ASN A 161 19.13 20.95 3.19
CA ASN A 161 17.90 21.70 3.39
C ASN A 161 17.05 21.80 2.12
N GLU A 162 17.65 21.98 0.98
CA GLU A 162 16.95 22.01 -0.32
C GLU A 162 16.36 20.63 -0.65
N PHE A 163 17.13 19.57 -0.46
CA PHE A 163 16.65 18.21 -0.62
C PHE A 163 15.45 17.90 0.28
N LYS A 164 15.55 18.21 1.58
CA LYS A 164 14.45 18.07 2.54
C LYS A 164 13.19 18.82 2.07
N LYS A 165 13.34 20.06 1.59
CA LYS A 165 12.22 20.84 1.06
C LYS A 165 11.56 20.15 -0.13
N ARG A 166 12.36 19.57 -1.06
CA ARG A 166 11.83 18.83 -2.23
C ARG A 166 10.99 17.62 -1.80
N CYS A 167 11.52 16.78 -0.90
CA CYS A 167 10.80 15.62 -0.37
C CYS A 167 9.48 16.02 0.29
N ILE A 168 9.50 17.03 1.18
CA ILE A 168 8.30 17.51 1.89
C ILE A 168 7.28 18.09 0.90
N ASN A 169 7.71 18.87 -0.09
CA ASN A 169 6.80 19.46 -1.07
C ASN A 169 6.16 18.38 -1.95
N GLN A 170 6.90 17.34 -2.31
CA GLN A 170 6.39 16.21 -3.06
C GLN A 170 5.36 15.42 -2.24
N TYR A 171 5.65 15.14 -0.98
CA TYR A 171 4.70 14.52 -0.05
C TYR A 171 3.40 15.34 0.07
N LYS A 172 3.52 16.65 0.34
CA LYS A 172 2.34 17.52 0.44
C LYS A 172 1.49 17.50 -0.84
N ARG A 173 2.12 17.50 -2.01
CA ARG A 173 1.43 17.42 -3.29
C ARG A 173 0.64 16.12 -3.42
N TYR A 174 1.20 14.98 -3.04
CA TYR A 174 0.51 13.69 -3.11
C TYR A 174 -0.61 13.55 -2.09
N VAL A 175 -0.41 14.01 -0.86
CA VAL A 175 -1.48 14.04 0.14
C VAL A 175 -2.65 14.90 -0.33
N THR A 176 -2.37 16.08 -0.93
CA THR A 176 -3.41 16.95 -1.49
C THR A 176 -4.14 16.25 -2.64
N HIS A 177 -3.41 15.59 -3.54
CA HIS A 177 -4.00 14.84 -4.65
C HIS A 177 -4.90 13.71 -4.13
N ASN A 178 -4.39 12.85 -3.25
CA ASN A 178 -5.16 11.72 -2.71
C ASN A 178 -6.40 12.19 -1.94
N SER A 179 -6.29 13.28 -1.20
CA SER A 179 -7.43 13.85 -0.45
C SER A 179 -8.51 14.42 -1.36
N ALA A 180 -8.15 14.86 -2.57
CA ALA A 180 -9.11 15.33 -3.58
C ALA A 180 -9.83 14.19 -4.31
N GLN A 181 -9.37 12.95 -4.20
CA GLN A 181 -9.97 11.78 -4.84
C GLN A 181 -11.17 11.26 -4.01
N LEU A 182 -12.29 11.98 -4.07
CA LEU A 182 -13.48 11.68 -3.26
C LEU A 182 -14.18 10.36 -3.63
N GLN A 183 -13.89 9.78 -4.80
CA GLN A 183 -14.43 8.48 -5.22
C GLN A 183 -13.84 7.30 -4.44
N PHE A 184 -12.71 7.49 -3.77
CA PHE A 184 -12.10 6.46 -2.94
C PHE A 184 -12.57 6.53 -1.49
N SER A 185 -12.62 5.38 -0.82
CA SER A 185 -12.94 5.28 0.60
C SER A 185 -11.93 6.07 1.45
N GLU A 186 -12.34 6.47 2.64
CA GLU A 186 -11.47 7.17 3.58
C GLU A 186 -10.28 6.29 4.00
N ASP A 187 -10.52 5.00 4.22
CA ASP A 187 -9.48 4.03 4.57
C ASP A 187 -8.40 3.94 3.49
N THR A 188 -8.81 3.84 2.23
CA THR A 188 -7.89 3.80 1.09
C THR A 188 -7.05 5.07 0.98
N ARG A 189 -7.67 6.25 1.10
CA ARG A 189 -6.94 7.53 1.09
C ARG A 189 -5.97 7.65 2.26
N THR A 190 -6.39 7.23 3.44
CA THR A 190 -5.54 7.24 4.65
C THR A 190 -4.32 6.35 4.46
N LEU A 191 -4.51 5.12 3.98
CA LEU A 191 -3.40 4.20 3.73
C LEU A 191 -2.47 4.70 2.62
N ALA A 192 -3.01 5.27 1.54
CA ALA A 192 -2.19 5.88 0.48
C ALA A 192 -1.35 7.05 0.99
N ASN A 193 -1.93 7.91 1.84
CA ASN A 193 -1.19 9.02 2.45
C ASN A 193 -0.12 8.53 3.42
N LEU A 194 -0.38 7.46 4.19
CA LEU A 194 0.62 6.82 5.04
C LEU A 194 1.76 6.20 4.22
N SER A 195 1.44 5.51 3.13
CA SER A 195 2.47 4.97 2.20
C SER A 195 3.37 6.10 1.69
N CYS A 196 2.77 7.20 1.20
CA CYS A 196 3.53 8.37 0.76
C CYS A 196 4.39 9.00 1.88
N ALA A 197 3.93 8.99 3.13
CA ALA A 197 4.71 9.49 4.26
C ALA A 197 5.94 8.62 4.52
N PHE A 198 5.79 7.29 4.49
CA PHE A 198 6.91 6.36 4.66
C PHE A 198 7.92 6.50 3.52
N ASP A 199 7.49 6.57 2.26
CA ASP A 199 8.39 6.79 1.12
C ASP A 199 9.16 8.13 1.25
N CYS A 200 8.50 9.17 1.75
CA CYS A 200 9.16 10.46 2.03
C CYS A 200 10.25 10.31 3.10
N LEU A 201 9.97 9.58 4.18
CA LEU A 201 10.95 9.31 5.23
C LEU A 201 12.11 8.45 4.73
N GLU A 202 11.86 7.42 3.94
CA GLU A 202 12.89 6.58 3.33
C GLU A 202 13.82 7.40 2.43
N ASN A 203 13.25 8.27 1.57
CA ASN A 203 14.03 9.17 0.72
C ASN A 203 14.93 10.10 1.56
N LEU A 204 14.40 10.65 2.66
CA LEU A 204 15.17 11.51 3.56
C LEU A 204 16.30 10.75 4.27
N GLN A 205 16.04 9.52 4.71
CA GLN A 205 17.01 8.68 5.40
C GLN A 205 18.12 8.21 4.45
N ALA A 206 17.78 7.72 3.26
CA ALA A 206 18.73 7.28 2.26
C ALA A 206 19.72 8.42 1.88
N THR A 207 19.20 9.63 1.69
CA THR A 207 20.04 10.80 1.35
C THR A 207 20.95 11.22 2.50
N HIS A 208 20.46 11.17 3.75
CA HIS A 208 21.29 11.46 4.91
C HIS A 208 22.49 10.51 4.98
N TYR A 209 22.27 9.23 4.71
CA TYR A 209 23.34 8.22 4.68
C TYR A 209 24.37 8.50 3.56
N CYS A 210 23.89 8.82 2.36
CA CYS A 210 24.78 9.15 1.24
C CYS A 210 25.62 10.42 1.46
N LEU A 211 25.03 11.45 2.10
CA LEU A 211 25.77 12.69 2.40
C LEU A 211 26.80 12.54 3.53
N GLN A 212 26.70 11.51 4.36
CA GLN A 212 27.71 11.21 5.40
C GLN A 212 28.88 10.37 4.89
N THR A 213 28.69 9.68 3.76
CA THR A 213 29.69 8.75 3.20
C THR A 213 30.43 9.33 1.99
N ALA A 214 30.04 10.49 1.51
CA ALA A 214 30.68 11.26 0.43
C ALA A 214 31.58 12.36 0.98
#